data_86dd4b46ea3ed89e1bcc0dbf5e8a030c
#
_entry.id   86dd4b46ea3ed89e1bcc0dbf5e8a030c
#
_cell.length_a   1.000
_cell.length_b   1.000
_cell.length_c   1.000
_cell.angle_alpha   90.00
_cell.angle_beta   90.00
_cell.angle_gamma   90.00
#
_symmetry.space_group_name_H-M   'P 1'
#
loop_
_entity.id
_entity.type
_entity.pdbx_description
1 polymer ?
#
loop_
_entity_poly.entity_id
_entity_poly.type
_entity_poly.pdbx_seq_one_letter_code
_entity_poly.pdbx_strand_id
1 'polypeptide(L)'
;FPYTTLFRSEATKELAAYSDFRETFRITGLLYKGATSDREEIKEWTEAPAYFSKKWWSRPLLGIVPGVNIVLAMLGVAGVIPMTWFGLAFGLFVIGSFGLIKPVSNLQRVYDKKLRILSIYAELISLIENREMNAPLLRHLKAEFGMDGKSTTHILKELSRELDKLDLRNNQLLYVLLEGSMFWQLRQVMRIEQWRHKYGKYLLHWLDVLGDIDALCSLATFAGNHPAYAYPAIAGKPFVFLAKDMGHPLMPARQCVTNDADIPSRPFFVIITGANMAGKSTYLRTIGVNYVLACTGCPVCCSSLEIYPAKLVTSLRTSDSLTDNESYFFAELKQLKQIIDRLNKGEELFIILDEILKGTNSMDKQKGSFALVRQLMELKTNGIIATHDLLLGKLIEYFPKEIRNYCFEADITNDELTFSYKLREGIAQNMNACFLMKKMGLIIND
;
A
#
# COMPACT_ATOMS: atom_id res chain seq x y z
N PHE A 1 -9.77 -3.65 14.14
CA PHE A 1 -9.93 -4.07 12.74
C PHE A 1 -11.30 -3.71 12.14
N PRO A 2 -12.47 -4.02 12.71
CA PRO A 2 -13.77 -3.73 12.08
C PRO A 2 -14.00 -2.24 11.81
N TYR A 3 -13.71 -1.38 12.76
CA TYR A 3 -13.91 0.08 12.64
C TYR A 3 -13.03 0.71 11.55
N THR A 4 -11.76 0.27 11.42
CA THR A 4 -10.87 0.80 10.38
C THR A 4 -11.34 0.42 8.98
N THR A 5 -11.90 -0.77 8.80
CA THR A 5 -12.48 -1.22 7.53
C THR A 5 -13.71 -0.39 7.14
N LEU A 6 -14.60 -0.11 8.10
CA LEU A 6 -15.78 0.73 7.87
C LEU A 6 -15.40 2.14 7.42
N PHE A 7 -14.47 2.79 8.14
CA PHE A 7 -14.01 4.14 7.78
C PHE A 7 -13.32 4.19 6.42
N ARG A 8 -12.59 3.12 6.03
CA ARG A 8 -12.02 3.01 4.69
C ARG A 8 -13.09 2.85 3.62
N SER A 9 -14.16 2.09 3.88
CA SER A 9 -15.27 1.93 2.94
C SER A 9 -15.97 3.26 2.66
N GLU A 10 -16.24 4.06 3.69
CA GLU A 10 -16.83 5.40 3.54
C GLU A 10 -15.90 6.32 2.72
N ALA A 11 -14.60 6.34 3.05
CA ALA A 11 -13.62 7.12 2.32
C ALA A 11 -13.47 6.69 0.85
N THR A 12 -13.41 5.39 0.60
CA THR A 12 -13.32 4.83 -0.75
C THR A 12 -14.57 5.15 -1.57
N LYS A 13 -15.75 5.07 -0.96
CA LYS A 13 -17.03 5.39 -1.60
C LYS A 13 -17.12 6.87 -1.97
N GLU A 14 -16.70 7.78 -1.08
CA GLU A 14 -16.67 9.21 -1.35
C GLU A 14 -15.69 9.54 -2.47
N LEU A 15 -14.44 9.06 -2.38
CA LEU A 15 -13.42 9.28 -3.40
C LEU A 15 -13.80 8.65 -4.75
N ALA A 16 -14.55 7.55 -4.77
CA ALA A 16 -15.03 6.94 -6.01
C ALA A 16 -15.94 7.88 -6.80
N ALA A 17 -16.72 8.72 -6.12
CA ALA A 17 -17.58 9.74 -6.75
C ALA A 17 -16.77 10.95 -7.31
N TYR A 18 -15.52 11.15 -6.87
CA TYR A 18 -14.69 12.28 -7.27
C TYR A 18 -13.68 11.87 -8.37
N SER A 19 -14.17 11.56 -9.58
CA SER A 19 -13.32 11.14 -10.71
C SER A 19 -12.32 12.22 -11.10
N ASP A 20 -12.76 13.48 -11.17
CA ASP A 20 -11.95 14.67 -11.47
C ASP A 20 -10.75 14.81 -10.52
N PHE A 21 -11.01 14.66 -9.22
CA PHE A 21 -9.97 14.72 -8.20
C PHE A 21 -8.96 13.57 -8.37
N ARG A 22 -9.42 12.34 -8.50
CA ARG A 22 -8.54 11.16 -8.64
C ARG A 22 -7.68 11.24 -9.90
N GLU A 23 -8.26 11.67 -11.03
CA GLU A 23 -7.53 11.85 -12.29
C GLU A 23 -6.47 12.94 -12.17
N THR A 24 -6.84 14.12 -11.65
CA THR A 24 -5.90 15.23 -11.45
C THR A 24 -4.78 14.84 -10.49
N PHE A 25 -5.11 14.19 -9.37
CA PHE A 25 -4.15 13.70 -8.38
C PHE A 25 -3.14 12.73 -9.02
N ARG A 26 -3.64 11.75 -9.80
CA ARG A 26 -2.81 10.78 -10.51
C ARG A 26 -1.93 11.44 -11.57
N ILE A 27 -2.49 12.34 -12.39
CA ILE A 27 -1.74 13.06 -13.44
C ILE A 27 -0.63 13.87 -12.79
N THR A 28 -0.91 14.65 -11.75
CA THR A 28 0.08 15.44 -11.02
C THR A 28 1.22 14.56 -10.50
N GLY A 29 0.91 13.40 -9.92
CA GLY A 29 1.93 12.44 -9.46
C GLY A 29 2.74 11.82 -10.60
N LEU A 30 2.14 11.60 -11.78
CA LEU A 30 2.80 10.98 -12.95
C LEU A 30 3.64 11.94 -13.78
N LEU A 31 3.39 13.26 -13.71
CA LEU A 31 4.18 14.25 -14.43
C LEU A 31 5.67 14.19 -14.07
N TYR A 32 6.00 13.49 -13.00
CA TYR A 32 7.37 13.35 -12.52
C TYR A 32 7.85 11.89 -12.48
N LYS A 33 8.06 11.31 -13.64
CA LYS A 33 8.54 9.94 -13.81
C LYS A 33 10.04 9.70 -13.45
N GLY A 34 10.74 10.68 -12.89
CA GLY A 34 12.21 10.63 -12.81
C GLY A 34 12.84 10.55 -11.43
N ALA A 35 12.09 10.66 -10.36
CA ALA A 35 12.66 10.66 -9.02
C ALA A 35 11.93 9.70 -8.10
N THR A 36 12.39 8.46 -8.08
CA THR A 36 12.31 7.66 -6.86
C THR A 36 13.25 8.31 -5.84
N SER A 37 12.81 9.40 -5.23
CA SER A 37 13.46 9.89 -4.05
C SER A 37 13.07 8.93 -2.94
N ASP A 38 14.00 8.09 -2.54
CA ASP A 38 13.76 7.17 -1.46
C ASP A 38 13.38 7.97 -0.21
N ARG A 39 12.32 7.55 0.44
CA ARG A 39 11.90 8.07 1.75
C ARG A 39 13.09 8.14 2.73
N GLU A 40 14.02 7.19 2.64
CA GLU A 40 15.26 7.16 3.40
C GLU A 40 16.17 8.36 3.11
N GLU A 41 16.29 8.78 1.85
CA GLU A 41 17.08 9.95 1.49
C GLU A 41 16.50 11.25 2.05
N ILE A 42 15.18 11.38 2.07
CA ILE A 42 14.49 12.53 2.69
C ILE A 42 14.71 12.50 4.20
N LYS A 43 14.65 11.31 4.81
CA LYS A 43 14.91 11.12 6.23
C LYS A 43 16.33 11.52 6.59
N GLU A 44 17.33 11.01 5.88
CA GLU A 44 18.73 11.38 6.07
C GLU A 44 18.92 12.89 5.96
N TRP A 45 18.26 13.53 4.99
CA TRP A 45 18.34 14.97 4.85
C TRP A 45 17.67 15.70 6.02
N THR A 46 16.53 15.26 6.52
CA THR A 46 15.84 15.91 7.64
C THR A 46 16.62 15.77 8.95
N GLU A 47 17.29 14.65 9.16
CA GLU A 47 18.11 14.33 10.34
C GLU A 47 19.53 14.89 10.28
N ALA A 48 20.02 15.29 9.10
CA ALA A 48 21.36 15.80 8.92
C ALA A 48 21.64 17.02 9.82
N PRO A 49 22.82 17.11 10.43
CA PRO A 49 23.16 18.24 11.30
C PRO A 49 23.25 19.54 10.50
N ALA A 50 22.85 20.65 11.12
CA ALA A 50 23.03 21.98 10.53
C ALA A 50 24.50 22.28 10.39
N TYR A 51 24.91 22.75 9.21
CA TYR A 51 26.32 23.02 8.92
C TYR A 51 26.70 24.46 9.27
N PHE A 52 25.93 25.46 8.80
CA PHE A 52 26.25 26.87 9.00
C PHE A 52 25.56 27.43 10.25
N SER A 53 24.35 27.07 10.58
CA SER A 53 23.62 27.63 11.72
C SER A 53 24.28 27.36 13.07
N LYS A 54 25.15 26.33 13.17
CA LYS A 54 25.95 26.01 14.36
C LYS A 54 27.24 26.81 14.48
N LYS A 55 27.68 27.50 13.41
CA LYS A 55 28.95 28.26 13.43
C LYS A 55 28.69 29.63 14.02
N TRP A 56 29.46 30.00 15.02
CA TRP A 56 29.33 31.27 15.76
C TRP A 56 29.48 32.51 14.88
N TRP A 57 30.28 32.45 13.80
CA TRP A 57 30.55 33.58 12.90
C TRP A 57 29.48 33.80 11.83
N SER A 58 28.65 32.80 11.52
CA SER A 58 27.69 32.83 10.39
C SER A 58 26.60 33.88 10.58
N ARG A 59 26.02 33.98 11.78
CA ARG A 59 24.95 34.96 12.07
C ARG A 59 25.46 36.41 12.10
N PRO A 60 26.55 36.74 12.81
CA PRO A 60 27.15 38.08 12.77
C PRO A 60 27.48 38.53 11.34
N LEU A 61 28.04 37.67 10.52
CA LEU A 61 28.45 37.98 9.15
C LEU A 61 27.28 38.44 8.26
N LEU A 62 26.09 37.87 8.44
CA LEU A 62 24.88 38.28 7.71
C LEU A 62 24.43 39.71 8.04
N GLY A 63 24.80 40.25 9.18
CA GLY A 63 24.53 41.64 9.58
C GLY A 63 25.68 42.60 9.24
N ILE A 64 26.92 42.18 9.52
CA ILE A 64 28.12 43.01 9.33
C ILE A 64 28.34 43.37 7.86
N VAL A 65 28.23 42.40 6.94
CA VAL A 65 28.51 42.64 5.51
C VAL A 65 27.59 43.72 4.91
N PRO A 66 26.27 43.62 5.00
CA PRO A 66 25.40 44.67 4.47
C PRO A 66 25.56 45.97 5.28
N GLY A 67 25.78 45.91 6.60
CA GLY A 67 26.00 47.11 7.42
C GLY A 67 27.22 47.87 6.98
N VAL A 68 28.36 47.20 6.80
CA VAL A 68 29.61 47.85 6.33
C VAL A 68 29.41 48.46 4.91
N ASN A 69 28.79 47.71 3.99
CA ASN A 69 28.52 48.21 2.65
C ASN A 69 27.64 49.47 2.64
N ILE A 70 26.59 49.49 3.45
CA ILE A 70 25.70 50.63 3.56
C ILE A 70 26.41 51.84 4.13
N VAL A 71 27.18 51.66 5.23
CA VAL A 71 27.93 52.74 5.86
C VAL A 71 28.96 53.32 4.89
N LEU A 72 29.78 52.45 4.24
CA LEU A 72 30.81 52.93 3.30
C LEU A 72 30.17 53.61 2.06
N ALA A 73 29.06 53.10 1.56
CA ALA A 73 28.34 53.74 0.46
C ALA A 73 27.80 55.13 0.86
N MET A 74 27.21 55.28 2.06
CA MET A 74 26.71 56.56 2.58
C MET A 74 27.84 57.57 2.75
N LEU A 75 28.95 57.16 3.38
CA LEU A 75 30.10 58.04 3.56
C LEU A 75 30.78 58.45 2.25
N GLY A 76 30.80 57.53 1.28
CA GLY A 76 31.31 57.83 -0.08
C GLY A 76 30.41 58.79 -0.83
N VAL A 77 29.08 58.62 -0.79
CA VAL A 77 28.13 59.58 -1.42
C VAL A 77 28.16 60.92 -0.71
N ALA A 78 28.35 60.96 0.60
CA ALA A 78 28.51 62.20 1.37
C ALA A 78 29.85 62.92 1.15
N GLY A 79 30.77 62.34 0.37
CA GLY A 79 32.09 62.90 0.09
C GLY A 79 33.09 62.89 1.26
N VAL A 80 32.75 62.14 2.35
CA VAL A 80 33.61 62.01 3.54
C VAL A 80 34.80 61.09 3.28
N ILE A 81 34.57 60.04 2.47
CA ILE A 81 35.61 59.07 2.08
C ILE A 81 35.57 58.83 0.57
N PRO A 82 36.69 58.45 -0.07
CA PRO A 82 36.69 58.04 -1.48
C PRO A 82 35.79 56.80 -1.70
N MET A 83 35.03 56.77 -2.79
CA MET A 83 34.15 55.63 -3.16
C MET A 83 34.94 54.36 -3.43
N THR A 84 36.24 54.42 -3.60
CA THR A 84 37.17 53.27 -3.72
C THR A 84 37.15 52.38 -2.49
N TRP A 85 36.95 52.93 -1.30
CA TRP A 85 36.81 52.13 -0.08
C TRP A 85 35.62 51.20 -0.07
N PHE A 86 34.46 51.67 -0.58
CA PHE A 86 33.32 50.83 -0.82
C PHE A 86 33.63 49.71 -1.83
N GLY A 87 34.26 50.06 -2.96
CA GLY A 87 34.65 49.05 -3.96
C GLY A 87 35.64 48.01 -3.43
N LEU A 88 36.62 48.41 -2.59
CA LEU A 88 37.56 47.50 -1.96
C LEU A 88 36.86 46.54 -0.95
N ALA A 89 36.01 47.09 -0.09
CA ALA A 89 35.27 46.28 0.86
C ALA A 89 34.31 45.28 0.16
N PHE A 90 33.59 45.75 -0.86
CA PHE A 90 32.70 44.90 -1.67
C PHE A 90 33.52 43.79 -2.37
N GLY A 91 34.61 44.09 -3.00
CA GLY A 91 35.52 43.10 -3.62
C GLY A 91 36.06 42.07 -2.62
N LEU A 92 36.46 42.56 -1.42
CA LEU A 92 36.91 41.65 -0.33
C LEU A 92 35.85 40.68 0.09
N PHE A 93 34.56 41.15 0.18
CA PHE A 93 33.46 40.27 0.53
C PHE A 93 33.16 39.25 -0.60
N VAL A 94 33.26 39.64 -1.87
CA VAL A 94 33.14 38.70 -3.01
C VAL A 94 34.23 37.63 -2.94
N ILE A 95 35.49 38.03 -2.68
CA ILE A 95 36.61 37.07 -2.53
C ILE A 95 36.38 36.16 -1.33
N GLY A 96 35.96 36.71 -0.19
CA GLY A 96 35.62 35.93 1.00
C GLY A 96 34.52 34.89 0.76
N SER A 97 33.52 35.24 -0.10
CA SER A 97 32.41 34.32 -0.43
C SER A 97 32.88 33.09 -1.21
N PHE A 98 34.03 33.13 -1.91
CA PHE A 98 34.58 31.95 -2.59
C PHE A 98 34.86 30.79 -1.62
N GLY A 99 35.21 31.08 -0.36
CA GLY A 99 35.35 30.06 0.67
C GLY A 99 34.06 29.31 1.00
N LEU A 100 32.91 29.88 0.67
CA LEU A 100 31.58 29.27 0.88
C LEU A 100 31.13 28.43 -0.30
N ILE A 101 31.69 28.59 -1.52
CA ILE A 101 31.23 27.91 -2.73
C ILE A 101 31.23 26.40 -2.56
N LYS A 102 32.33 25.81 -2.12
CA LYS A 102 32.47 24.34 -2.00
C LYS A 102 31.50 23.75 -0.99
N PRO A 103 31.38 24.25 0.26
CA PRO A 103 30.40 23.76 1.21
C PRO A 103 28.95 23.91 0.71
N VAL A 104 28.60 25.08 0.13
CA VAL A 104 27.26 25.35 -0.37
C VAL A 104 26.95 24.47 -1.60
N SER A 105 27.90 24.27 -2.52
CA SER A 105 27.71 23.39 -3.69
C SER A 105 27.45 21.93 -3.28
N ASN A 106 28.15 21.44 -2.25
CA ASN A 106 27.93 20.10 -1.74
C ASN A 106 26.51 19.97 -1.15
N LEU A 107 26.05 20.96 -0.40
CA LEU A 107 24.69 21.01 0.11
C LEU A 107 23.68 21.10 -1.02
N GLN A 108 23.90 21.98 -2.00
CA GLN A 108 23.01 22.17 -3.13
C GLN A 108 22.86 20.91 -3.99
N ARG A 109 23.92 20.16 -4.25
CA ARG A 109 23.86 18.90 -5.00
C ARG A 109 22.91 17.90 -4.36
N VAL A 110 22.85 17.91 -3.03
CA VAL A 110 21.86 17.14 -2.27
C VAL A 110 20.46 17.72 -2.44
N TYR A 111 20.34 19.04 -2.48
CA TYR A 111 19.06 19.74 -2.60
C TYR A 111 18.44 19.62 -4.00
N ASP A 112 19.19 19.87 -5.08
CA ASP A 112 18.69 19.91 -6.47
C ASP A 112 18.02 18.63 -6.90
N LYS A 113 18.56 17.47 -6.49
CA LYS A 113 18.02 16.19 -6.88
C LYS A 113 16.77 15.78 -6.06
N LYS A 114 16.75 16.16 -4.77
CA LYS A 114 15.77 15.66 -3.80
C LYS A 114 14.58 16.58 -3.60
N LEU A 115 14.74 17.87 -3.84
CA LEU A 115 13.75 18.85 -3.42
C LEU A 115 12.82 19.30 -4.54
N ARG A 116 13.13 19.04 -5.82
CA ARG A 116 12.16 19.21 -6.92
C ARG A 116 10.89 18.37 -6.69
N ILE A 117 11.04 17.22 -6.04
CA ILE A 117 9.91 16.36 -5.67
C ILE A 117 8.98 17.05 -4.64
N LEU A 118 9.52 17.91 -3.77
CA LEU A 118 8.72 18.59 -2.76
C LEU A 118 7.74 19.60 -3.36
N SER A 119 8.04 20.18 -4.53
CA SER A 119 7.09 21.05 -5.23
C SER A 119 5.86 20.28 -5.70
N ILE A 120 6.05 19.03 -6.16
CA ILE A 120 4.96 18.16 -6.60
C ILE A 120 4.14 17.69 -5.41
N TYR A 121 4.80 17.30 -4.32
CA TYR A 121 4.10 16.99 -3.09
C TYR A 121 3.29 18.19 -2.58
N ALA A 122 3.81 19.40 -2.71
CA ALA A 122 3.04 20.61 -2.40
C ALA A 122 1.81 20.79 -3.29
N GLU A 123 1.89 20.43 -4.58
CA GLU A 123 0.74 20.46 -5.48
C GLU A 123 -0.28 19.38 -5.14
N LEU A 124 0.15 18.13 -4.89
CA LEU A 124 -0.72 17.04 -4.47
C LEU A 124 -1.43 17.36 -3.14
N ILE A 125 -0.69 17.89 -2.16
CA ILE A 125 -1.26 18.30 -0.88
C ILE A 125 -2.24 19.49 -1.08
N SER A 126 -1.94 20.40 -1.99
CA SER A 126 -2.85 21.50 -2.32
C SER A 126 -4.20 21.02 -2.87
N LEU A 127 -4.20 19.95 -3.70
CA LEU A 127 -5.44 19.33 -4.17
C LEU A 127 -6.27 18.78 -3.00
N ILE A 128 -5.61 18.18 -2.01
CA ILE A 128 -6.26 17.62 -0.81
C ILE A 128 -6.80 18.75 0.09
N GLU A 129 -5.95 19.76 0.38
CA GLU A 129 -6.33 20.88 1.25
C GLU A 129 -7.52 21.67 0.70
N ASN A 130 -7.64 21.82 -0.63
CA ASN A 130 -8.70 22.58 -1.28
C ASN A 130 -9.97 21.77 -1.57
N ARG A 131 -9.95 20.44 -1.42
CA ARG A 131 -11.14 19.60 -1.61
C ARG A 131 -11.94 19.48 -0.33
N GLU A 132 -13.25 19.64 -0.40
CA GLU A 132 -14.15 19.27 0.69
C GLU A 132 -14.20 17.75 0.81
N MET A 133 -14.05 17.25 2.02
CA MET A 133 -14.05 15.83 2.37
C MET A 133 -14.99 15.61 3.56
N ASN A 134 -15.92 14.67 3.42
CA ASN A 134 -16.97 14.39 4.40
C ASN A 134 -16.71 13.12 5.21
N ALA A 135 -16.14 12.08 4.59
CA ALA A 135 -15.84 10.82 5.28
C ALA A 135 -14.89 11.06 6.46
N PRO A 136 -15.16 10.47 7.64
CA PRO A 136 -14.38 10.71 8.87
C PRO A 136 -12.88 10.47 8.68
N LEU A 137 -12.50 9.40 7.97
CA LEU A 137 -11.09 9.10 7.69
C LEU A 137 -10.44 10.17 6.82
N LEU A 138 -11.12 10.63 5.77
CA LEU A 138 -10.59 11.68 4.88
C LEU A 138 -10.44 13.01 5.59
N ARG A 139 -11.40 13.37 6.45
CA ARG A 139 -11.29 14.56 7.28
C ARG A 139 -10.13 14.48 8.28
N HIS A 140 -9.94 13.30 8.87
CA HIS A 140 -8.81 13.06 9.78
C HIS A 140 -7.48 13.21 9.03
N LEU A 141 -7.29 12.52 7.91
CA LEU A 141 -6.08 12.61 7.10
C LEU A 141 -5.82 14.04 6.60
N LYS A 142 -6.88 14.74 6.16
CA LYS A 142 -6.76 16.16 5.77
C LYS A 142 -6.34 17.06 6.92
N ALA A 143 -6.82 16.80 8.15
CA ALA A 143 -6.48 17.58 9.33
C ALA A 143 -5.02 17.38 9.79
N GLU A 144 -4.36 16.30 9.39
CA GLU A 144 -2.94 16.06 9.64
C GLU A 144 -2.01 16.99 8.83
N PHE A 145 -2.55 17.64 7.79
CA PHE A 145 -1.85 18.69 7.06
C PHE A 145 -2.03 20.03 7.77
N GLY A 146 -0.94 20.78 7.81
CA GLY A 146 -0.90 22.10 8.45
C GLY A 146 -0.17 22.10 9.78
N MET A 147 0.37 23.25 10.12
CA MET A 147 1.10 23.48 11.34
C MET A 147 1.13 25.00 11.65
N ASP A 148 1.00 25.35 12.92
CA ASP A 148 1.06 26.75 13.37
C ASP A 148 0.10 27.71 12.60
N GLY A 149 -1.08 27.21 12.18
CA GLY A 149 -2.05 27.98 11.39
C GLY A 149 -1.66 28.18 9.92
N LYS A 150 -0.59 27.55 9.43
CA LYS A 150 -0.18 27.55 8.03
C LYS A 150 -0.52 26.20 7.38
N SER A 151 -0.96 26.22 6.11
CA SER A 151 -1.14 25.01 5.32
C SER A 151 0.21 24.36 5.00
N THR A 152 0.23 23.04 4.88
CA THR A 152 1.44 22.29 4.48
C THR A 152 1.90 22.71 3.08
N THR A 153 0.97 22.98 2.17
CA THR A 153 1.27 23.52 0.84
C THR A 153 2.07 24.82 0.94
N HIS A 154 1.69 25.74 1.83
CA HIS A 154 2.41 27.00 2.02
C HIS A 154 3.83 26.75 2.55
N ILE A 155 3.97 25.87 3.54
CA ILE A 155 5.25 25.52 4.17
C ILE A 155 6.21 24.89 3.14
N LEU A 156 5.74 23.97 2.31
CA LEU A 156 6.56 23.34 1.27
C LEU A 156 6.93 24.31 0.15
N LYS A 157 6.00 25.19 -0.27
CA LYS A 157 6.29 26.26 -1.25
C LYS A 157 7.28 27.29 -0.70
N GLU A 158 7.29 27.55 0.61
CA GLU A 158 8.30 28.39 1.24
C GLU A 158 9.70 27.78 1.06
N LEU A 159 9.86 26.51 1.31
CA LEU A 159 11.13 25.80 1.08
C LEU A 159 11.54 25.85 -0.40
N SER A 160 10.65 25.52 -1.32
CA SER A 160 10.92 25.57 -2.76
C SER A 160 11.43 26.96 -3.18
N ARG A 161 10.81 28.03 -2.70
CA ARG A 161 11.24 29.41 -3.00
C ARG A 161 12.63 29.73 -2.47
N GLU A 162 13.00 29.25 -1.28
CA GLU A 162 14.36 29.47 -0.74
C GLU A 162 15.42 28.70 -1.54
N LEU A 163 15.07 27.56 -2.11
CA LEU A 163 15.92 26.79 -3.02
C LEU A 163 16.08 27.47 -4.37
N ASP A 164 14.98 27.93 -4.96
CA ASP A 164 14.99 28.70 -6.23
C ASP A 164 15.86 29.96 -6.09
N LYS A 165 15.81 30.62 -4.93
CA LYS A 165 16.68 31.78 -4.63
C LYS A 165 18.15 31.39 -4.52
N LEU A 166 18.47 30.18 -4.06
CA LEU A 166 19.85 29.70 -4.03
C LEU A 166 20.39 29.51 -5.44
N ASP A 167 19.56 29.13 -6.41
CA ASP A 167 19.92 28.93 -7.81
C ASP A 167 20.28 30.23 -8.55
N LEU A 168 19.88 31.40 -8.04
CA LEU A 168 20.28 32.70 -8.60
C LEU A 168 21.80 32.89 -8.69
N ARG A 169 22.57 32.16 -7.89
CA ARG A 169 24.04 32.16 -7.94
C ARG A 169 24.63 31.66 -9.28
N ASN A 170 23.84 30.91 -10.06
CA ASN A 170 24.27 30.39 -11.37
C ASN A 170 24.43 31.51 -12.42
N ASN A 171 23.89 32.69 -12.14
CA ASN A 171 24.13 33.90 -12.93
C ASN A 171 25.31 34.69 -12.36
N GLN A 172 26.43 34.75 -13.08
CA GLN A 172 27.68 35.36 -12.62
C GLN A 172 27.52 36.84 -12.18
N LEU A 173 26.74 37.63 -12.86
CA LEU A 173 26.54 39.06 -12.49
C LEU A 173 25.75 39.15 -11.17
N LEU A 174 24.68 38.40 -11.07
CA LEU A 174 23.87 38.33 -9.84
C LEU A 174 24.66 37.76 -8.68
N TYR A 175 25.50 36.76 -8.92
CA TYR A 175 26.40 36.18 -7.90
C TYR A 175 27.27 37.28 -7.29
N VAL A 176 28.03 38.05 -8.12
CA VAL A 176 28.93 39.09 -7.63
C VAL A 176 28.16 40.14 -6.84
N LEU A 177 27.03 40.61 -7.35
CA LEU A 177 26.21 41.62 -6.69
C LEU A 177 25.64 41.17 -5.36
N LEU A 178 25.08 39.98 -5.33
CA LEU A 178 24.43 39.41 -4.13
C LEU A 178 25.43 38.98 -3.06
N GLU A 179 26.52 38.35 -3.45
CA GLU A 179 27.57 37.95 -2.51
C GLU A 179 28.33 39.15 -1.95
N GLY A 180 28.76 40.08 -2.80
CA GLY A 180 29.48 41.26 -2.32
C GLY A 180 28.62 42.16 -1.43
N SER A 181 27.28 42.21 -1.64
CA SER A 181 26.40 43.01 -0.83
C SER A 181 25.94 42.37 0.48
N MET A 182 25.63 41.07 0.53
CA MET A 182 24.92 40.50 1.67
C MET A 182 25.23 39.02 1.98
N PHE A 183 26.25 38.41 1.39
CA PHE A 183 26.54 36.98 1.54
C PHE A 183 25.30 36.11 1.28
N TRP A 184 24.76 36.24 0.08
CA TRP A 184 23.46 35.68 -0.29
C TRP A 184 23.37 34.16 -0.09
N GLN A 185 24.38 33.40 -0.54
CA GLN A 185 24.39 31.94 -0.38
C GLN A 185 24.29 31.52 1.09
N LEU A 186 25.10 32.15 1.96
CA LEU A 186 25.07 31.86 3.39
C LEU A 186 23.66 32.13 3.97
N ARG A 187 23.04 33.25 3.55
CA ARG A 187 21.71 33.63 4.00
C ARG A 187 20.66 32.59 3.59
N GLN A 188 20.69 32.14 2.34
CA GLN A 188 19.70 31.16 1.84
C GLN A 188 19.90 29.79 2.50
N VAL A 189 21.14 29.30 2.60
CA VAL A 189 21.40 28.01 3.29
C VAL A 189 20.96 28.05 4.75
N MET A 190 21.22 29.15 5.47
CA MET A 190 20.76 29.29 6.86
C MET A 190 19.23 29.30 6.97
N ARG A 191 18.51 29.90 6.01
CA ARG A 191 17.04 29.84 5.97
C ARG A 191 16.52 28.43 5.72
N ILE A 192 17.18 27.69 4.80
CA ILE A 192 16.84 26.29 4.54
C ILE A 192 17.11 25.43 5.79
N GLU A 193 18.23 25.64 6.49
CA GLU A 193 18.53 24.95 7.74
C GLU A 193 17.53 25.28 8.85
N GLN A 194 17.09 26.54 8.96
CA GLN A 194 16.05 26.96 9.91
C GLN A 194 14.70 26.30 9.59
N TRP A 195 14.32 26.29 8.29
CA TRP A 195 13.11 25.60 7.84
C TRP A 195 13.18 24.10 8.20
N ARG A 196 14.29 23.44 7.89
CA ARG A 196 14.52 22.03 8.21
C ARG A 196 14.43 21.74 9.72
N HIS A 197 15.01 22.59 10.54
CA HIS A 197 14.94 22.45 11.99
C HIS A 197 13.51 22.59 12.51
N LYS A 198 12.72 23.47 11.90
CA LYS A 198 11.32 23.73 12.32
C LYS A 198 10.36 22.67 11.81
N TYR A 199 10.44 22.30 10.53
CA TYR A 199 9.45 21.50 9.84
C TYR A 199 9.93 20.10 9.44
N GLY A 200 11.23 19.83 9.44
CA GLY A 200 11.79 18.58 8.94
C GLY A 200 11.23 17.32 9.57
N LYS A 201 10.95 17.34 10.89
CA LYS A 201 10.37 16.22 11.63
C LYS A 201 8.95 15.87 11.20
N TYR A 202 8.22 16.83 10.63
CA TYR A 202 6.84 16.64 10.16
C TYR A 202 6.78 16.20 8.69
N LEU A 203 7.86 16.45 7.93
CA LEU A 203 7.88 16.15 6.49
C LEU A 203 7.60 14.68 6.20
N LEU A 204 8.23 13.76 6.92
CA LEU A 204 8.00 12.32 6.74
C LEU A 204 6.56 11.93 7.06
N HIS A 205 5.99 12.51 8.13
CA HIS A 205 4.60 12.29 8.48
C HIS A 205 3.63 12.77 7.37
N TRP A 206 3.85 13.96 6.81
CA TRP A 206 3.04 14.46 5.70
C TRP A 206 3.14 13.57 4.45
N LEU A 207 4.33 12.99 4.20
CA LEU A 207 4.50 12.02 3.11
C LEU A 207 3.76 10.71 3.38
N ASP A 208 3.73 10.23 4.63
CA ASP A 208 2.97 9.05 5.01
C ASP A 208 1.46 9.29 4.83
N VAL A 209 0.94 10.43 5.28
CA VAL A 209 -0.47 10.82 5.06
C VAL A 209 -0.81 10.95 3.58
N LEU A 210 0.09 11.53 2.78
CA LEU A 210 -0.08 11.61 1.33
C LEU A 210 -0.15 10.22 0.69
N GLY A 211 0.70 9.30 1.14
CA GLY A 211 0.70 7.90 0.72
C GLY A 211 -0.60 7.16 1.09
N ASP A 212 -1.16 7.42 2.27
CA ASP A 212 -2.45 6.87 2.68
C ASP A 212 -3.60 7.35 1.77
N ILE A 213 -3.59 8.64 1.40
CA ILE A 213 -4.59 9.19 0.47
C ILE A 213 -4.39 8.62 -0.94
N ASP A 214 -3.15 8.45 -1.43
CA ASP A 214 -2.87 7.82 -2.72
C ASP A 214 -3.37 6.36 -2.76
N ALA A 215 -3.15 5.61 -1.68
CA ALA A 215 -3.69 4.27 -1.53
C ALA A 215 -5.23 4.27 -1.59
N LEU A 216 -5.89 5.18 -0.87
CA LEU A 216 -7.35 5.33 -0.92
C LEU A 216 -7.85 5.75 -2.31
N CYS A 217 -7.14 6.62 -3.02
CA CYS A 217 -7.46 6.99 -4.42
C CYS A 217 -7.35 5.79 -5.37
N SER A 218 -6.37 4.92 -5.15
CA SER A 218 -6.21 3.67 -5.92
C SER A 218 -7.38 2.71 -5.69
N LEU A 219 -7.77 2.51 -4.43
CA LEU A 219 -8.95 1.70 -4.06
C LEU A 219 -10.25 2.31 -4.61
N ALA A 220 -10.39 3.63 -4.54
CA ALA A 220 -11.52 4.37 -5.08
C ALA A 220 -11.61 4.30 -6.61
N THR A 221 -10.47 4.19 -7.29
CA THR A 221 -10.45 3.97 -8.75
C THR A 221 -10.99 2.59 -9.10
N PHE A 222 -10.62 1.57 -8.34
CA PHE A 222 -11.22 0.25 -8.48
C PHE A 222 -12.73 0.30 -8.25
N ALA A 223 -13.18 0.97 -7.18
CA ALA A 223 -14.60 1.12 -6.86
C ALA A 223 -15.38 1.86 -7.97
N GLY A 224 -14.83 2.96 -8.49
CA GLY A 224 -15.42 3.73 -9.57
C GLY A 224 -15.54 2.95 -10.89
N ASN A 225 -14.61 2.04 -11.15
CA ASN A 225 -14.64 1.18 -12.33
C ASN A 225 -15.62 0.00 -12.19
N HIS A 226 -16.09 -0.30 -10.97
CA HIS A 226 -16.99 -1.41 -10.68
C HIS A 226 -18.25 -0.95 -9.91
N PRO A 227 -19.08 -0.07 -10.49
CA PRO A 227 -20.21 0.55 -9.79
C PRO A 227 -21.30 -0.45 -9.37
N ALA A 228 -21.35 -1.63 -9.99
CA ALA A 228 -22.28 -2.70 -9.66
C ALA A 228 -21.83 -3.58 -8.47
N TYR A 229 -20.63 -3.40 -7.96
CA TYR A 229 -20.12 -4.19 -6.84
C TYR A 229 -20.68 -3.68 -5.50
N ALA A 230 -20.97 -4.61 -4.58
CA ALA A 230 -21.51 -4.29 -3.28
C ALA A 230 -20.43 -3.90 -2.26
N TYR A 231 -20.69 -2.88 -1.44
CA TYR A 231 -19.85 -2.64 -0.27
C TYR A 231 -20.22 -3.62 0.85
N PRO A 232 -19.22 -4.22 1.53
CA PRO A 232 -19.45 -5.20 2.57
C PRO A 232 -20.09 -4.56 3.81
N ALA A 233 -21.05 -5.27 4.42
CA ALA A 233 -21.51 -4.97 5.77
C ALA A 233 -20.54 -5.59 6.78
N ILE A 234 -20.11 -4.80 7.78
CA ILE A 234 -19.19 -5.28 8.82
C ILE A 234 -19.98 -5.85 9.97
N ALA A 235 -19.83 -7.17 10.22
CA ALA A 235 -20.49 -7.86 11.31
C ALA A 235 -19.88 -7.48 12.67
N GLY A 236 -20.74 -7.31 13.68
CA GLY A 236 -20.32 -7.08 15.06
C GLY A 236 -19.98 -8.37 15.85
N LYS A 237 -20.21 -9.54 15.26
CA LYS A 237 -20.00 -10.85 15.91
C LYS A 237 -18.82 -11.59 15.29
N PRO A 238 -17.95 -12.23 16.08
CA PRO A 238 -16.91 -13.11 15.56
C PRO A 238 -17.54 -14.44 15.14
N PHE A 239 -17.25 -15.03 14.09
CA PHE A 239 -16.77 -14.70 12.76
C PHE A 239 -17.95 -14.92 11.79
N VAL A 240 -18.18 -14.03 10.87
CA VAL A 240 -19.23 -14.14 9.85
C VAL A 240 -18.61 -13.89 8.48
N PHE A 241 -18.96 -14.71 7.49
CA PHE A 241 -18.68 -14.47 6.08
C PHE A 241 -19.87 -15.01 5.26
N LEU A 242 -20.80 -14.13 4.95
CA LEU A 242 -22.02 -14.47 4.21
C LEU A 242 -22.06 -13.69 2.92
N ALA A 243 -21.91 -14.38 1.80
CA ALA A 243 -21.89 -13.76 0.47
C ALA A 243 -22.96 -14.37 -0.43
N LYS A 244 -23.61 -13.51 -1.23
CA LYS A 244 -24.55 -13.89 -2.27
C LYS A 244 -24.02 -13.54 -3.65
N ASP A 245 -24.15 -14.46 -4.60
CA ASP A 245 -23.74 -14.29 -6.00
C ASP A 245 -22.28 -13.80 -6.14
N MET A 246 -21.37 -14.36 -5.36
CA MET A 246 -19.97 -13.94 -5.37
C MET A 246 -19.25 -14.45 -6.61
N GLY A 247 -18.65 -13.51 -7.37
CA GLY A 247 -17.84 -13.76 -8.56
C GLY A 247 -16.36 -13.35 -8.38
N HIS A 248 -15.52 -13.77 -9.29
CA HIS A 248 -14.11 -13.42 -9.27
C HIS A 248 -13.91 -12.05 -9.96
N PRO A 249 -13.38 -11.01 -9.26
CA PRO A 249 -13.35 -9.63 -9.78
C PRO A 249 -12.46 -9.43 -11.02
N LEU A 250 -11.53 -10.36 -11.29
CA LEU A 250 -10.66 -10.32 -12.48
C LEU A 250 -11.21 -11.14 -13.66
N MET A 251 -12.35 -11.79 -13.51
CA MET A 251 -12.98 -12.51 -14.60
C MET A 251 -13.94 -11.60 -15.38
N PRO A 252 -13.96 -11.68 -16.73
CA PRO A 252 -14.98 -10.99 -17.52
C PRO A 252 -16.39 -11.39 -17.06
N ALA A 253 -17.27 -10.42 -16.87
CA ALA A 253 -18.62 -10.67 -16.34
C ALA A 253 -19.41 -11.72 -17.11
N ARG A 254 -19.19 -11.82 -18.45
CA ARG A 254 -19.86 -12.82 -19.32
C ARG A 254 -19.43 -14.27 -19.06
N GLN A 255 -18.25 -14.47 -18.44
CA GLN A 255 -17.67 -15.79 -18.17
C GLN A 255 -17.68 -16.11 -16.66
N CYS A 256 -18.01 -15.14 -15.83
CA CYS A 256 -17.97 -15.28 -14.39
C CYS A 256 -19.23 -16.01 -13.90
N VAL A 257 -19.07 -17.24 -13.44
CA VAL A 257 -20.12 -17.96 -12.74
C VAL A 257 -20.04 -17.61 -11.26
N THR A 258 -21.10 -17.02 -10.74
CA THR A 258 -21.21 -16.62 -9.33
C THR A 258 -21.67 -17.78 -8.46
N ASN A 259 -21.23 -17.78 -7.19
CA ASN A 259 -21.65 -18.76 -6.19
C ASN A 259 -21.83 -18.07 -4.83
N ASP A 260 -22.68 -18.64 -3.99
CA ASP A 260 -22.82 -18.22 -2.60
C ASP A 260 -21.68 -18.75 -1.74
N ALA A 261 -21.40 -18.06 -0.62
CA ALA A 261 -20.52 -18.55 0.41
C ALA A 261 -21.15 -18.28 1.78
N ASP A 262 -21.22 -19.31 2.60
CA ASP A 262 -21.94 -19.27 3.88
C ASP A 262 -21.06 -19.84 5.01
N ILE A 263 -20.48 -18.94 5.83
CA ILE A 263 -19.76 -19.24 7.07
C ILE A 263 -20.38 -18.40 8.18
N PRO A 264 -21.42 -18.93 8.86
CA PRO A 264 -22.31 -18.12 9.70
C PRO A 264 -21.80 -17.94 11.14
N SER A 265 -20.79 -18.69 11.56
CA SER A 265 -20.33 -18.73 12.96
C SER A 265 -18.88 -19.16 13.11
N ARG A 266 -18.38 -19.17 14.34
CA ARG A 266 -17.09 -19.72 14.70
C ARG A 266 -17.23 -20.72 15.86
N PRO A 267 -16.65 -21.95 15.75
CA PRO A 267 -15.91 -22.49 14.60
C PRO A 267 -16.83 -22.87 13.44
N PHE A 268 -16.30 -22.80 12.22
CA PHE A 268 -17.01 -23.30 11.04
C PHE A 268 -16.04 -23.60 9.89
N PHE A 269 -16.19 -24.76 9.28
CA PHE A 269 -15.31 -25.20 8.20
C PHE A 269 -16.10 -25.70 6.99
N VAL A 270 -15.75 -25.24 5.81
CA VAL A 270 -16.33 -25.67 4.55
C VAL A 270 -15.38 -26.62 3.85
N ILE A 271 -15.86 -27.83 3.52
CA ILE A 271 -15.09 -28.84 2.77
C ILE A 271 -15.67 -28.90 1.35
N ILE A 272 -14.82 -28.67 0.34
CA ILE A 272 -15.21 -28.65 -1.05
C ILE A 272 -14.54 -29.80 -1.79
N THR A 273 -15.35 -30.72 -2.29
CA THR A 273 -14.90 -31.86 -3.08
C THR A 273 -15.18 -31.67 -4.57
N GLY A 274 -14.55 -32.47 -5.42
CA GLY A 274 -14.80 -32.46 -6.86
C GLY A 274 -13.57 -32.76 -7.71
N ALA A 275 -13.81 -33.01 -8.98
CA ALA A 275 -12.75 -33.31 -9.94
C ALA A 275 -11.81 -32.13 -10.23
N ASN A 276 -10.67 -32.41 -10.87
CA ASN A 276 -9.82 -31.37 -11.44
C ASN A 276 -10.61 -30.58 -12.50
N MET A 277 -10.29 -29.29 -12.67
CA MET A 277 -10.91 -28.36 -13.59
C MET A 277 -12.39 -28.00 -13.28
N ALA A 278 -13.00 -28.59 -12.25
CA ALA A 278 -14.40 -28.32 -11.89
C ALA A 278 -14.66 -26.93 -11.26
N GLY A 279 -13.60 -26.16 -10.94
CA GLY A 279 -13.75 -24.79 -10.42
C GLY A 279 -13.35 -24.57 -8.96
N LYS A 280 -12.96 -25.62 -8.19
CA LYS A 280 -12.60 -25.53 -6.77
C LYS A 280 -11.59 -24.44 -6.45
N SER A 281 -10.42 -24.46 -7.07
CA SER A 281 -9.34 -23.49 -6.82
C SER A 281 -9.75 -22.07 -7.25
N THR A 282 -10.58 -21.92 -8.30
CA THR A 282 -11.12 -20.62 -8.71
C THR A 282 -12.06 -20.07 -7.66
N TYR A 283 -12.92 -20.89 -7.08
CA TYR A 283 -13.82 -20.50 -6.01
C TYR A 283 -13.07 -20.07 -4.75
N LEU A 284 -12.04 -20.84 -4.32
CA LEU A 284 -11.20 -20.45 -3.19
C LEU A 284 -10.52 -19.09 -3.42
N ARG A 285 -10.00 -18.86 -4.61
CA ARG A 285 -9.40 -17.57 -4.99
C ARG A 285 -10.43 -16.45 -5.01
N THR A 286 -11.64 -16.74 -5.48
CA THR A 286 -12.77 -15.79 -5.48
C THR A 286 -13.07 -15.31 -4.08
N ILE A 287 -13.18 -16.24 -3.12
CA ILE A 287 -13.39 -15.90 -1.70
C ILE A 287 -12.21 -15.10 -1.17
N GLY A 288 -10.98 -15.58 -1.36
CA GLY A 288 -9.78 -14.92 -0.84
C GLY A 288 -9.62 -13.48 -1.34
N VAL A 289 -9.80 -13.24 -2.64
CA VAL A 289 -9.68 -11.88 -3.23
C VAL A 289 -10.79 -10.96 -2.73
N ASN A 290 -12.04 -11.39 -2.74
CA ASN A 290 -13.15 -10.57 -2.23
C ASN A 290 -13.02 -10.32 -0.72
N TYR A 291 -12.49 -11.28 0.05
CA TYR A 291 -12.19 -11.08 1.46
C TYR A 291 -11.15 -9.97 1.68
N VAL A 292 -10.07 -9.97 0.90
CA VAL A 292 -9.05 -8.92 0.97
C VAL A 292 -9.63 -7.57 0.56
N LEU A 293 -10.38 -7.50 -0.55
CA LEU A 293 -11.06 -6.28 -0.99
C LEU A 293 -11.98 -5.74 0.11
N ALA A 294 -12.79 -6.61 0.72
CA ALA A 294 -13.67 -6.23 1.82
C ALA A 294 -12.89 -5.67 3.01
N CYS A 295 -11.81 -6.33 3.44
CA CYS A 295 -10.97 -5.90 4.56
C CYS A 295 -10.24 -4.57 4.28
N THR A 296 -9.98 -4.24 3.01
CA THR A 296 -9.38 -2.95 2.62
C THR A 296 -10.40 -1.82 2.49
N GLY A 297 -11.70 -2.12 2.56
CA GLY A 297 -12.77 -1.14 2.42
C GLY A 297 -13.25 -0.92 0.99
N CYS A 298 -12.90 -1.82 0.07
CA CYS A 298 -13.38 -1.80 -1.31
C CYS A 298 -14.74 -2.48 -1.47
N PRO A 299 -15.50 -2.15 -2.52
CA PRO A 299 -16.62 -2.96 -2.95
C PRO A 299 -16.13 -4.31 -3.47
N VAL A 300 -16.98 -5.31 -3.40
CA VAL A 300 -16.70 -6.72 -3.71
C VAL A 300 -17.61 -7.22 -4.82
N CYS A 301 -17.10 -8.18 -5.61
CA CYS A 301 -17.84 -8.77 -6.74
C CYS A 301 -18.92 -9.75 -6.24
N CYS A 302 -20.00 -9.21 -5.69
CA CYS A 302 -21.16 -9.97 -5.22
C CYS A 302 -22.39 -9.07 -5.14
N SER A 303 -23.60 -9.67 -4.96
CA SER A 303 -24.81 -8.91 -4.69
C SER A 303 -24.92 -8.45 -3.24
N SER A 304 -24.37 -9.20 -2.29
CA SER A 304 -24.25 -8.79 -0.89
C SER A 304 -23.14 -9.55 -0.18
N LEU A 305 -22.48 -8.89 0.79
CA LEU A 305 -21.48 -9.51 1.68
C LEU A 305 -21.63 -8.98 3.09
N GLU A 306 -21.74 -9.88 4.05
CA GLU A 306 -21.55 -9.60 5.47
C GLU A 306 -20.27 -10.29 5.94
N ILE A 307 -19.37 -9.54 6.57
CA ILE A 307 -18.02 -10.00 6.92
C ILE A 307 -17.59 -9.55 8.31
N TYR A 308 -16.90 -10.44 9.04
CA TYR A 308 -16.08 -10.08 10.19
C TYR A 308 -14.60 -10.12 9.78
N PRO A 309 -13.87 -8.98 9.85
CA PRO A 309 -12.47 -8.93 9.47
C PRO A 309 -11.59 -9.72 10.44
N ALA A 310 -10.90 -10.74 9.92
CA ALA A 310 -9.87 -11.53 10.61
C ALA A 310 -8.59 -11.58 9.74
N LYS A 311 -7.53 -12.17 10.26
CA LYS A 311 -6.31 -12.37 9.46
C LYS A 311 -6.49 -13.54 8.49
N LEU A 312 -6.39 -13.27 7.20
CA LEU A 312 -6.45 -14.32 6.16
C LEU A 312 -5.11 -15.06 6.06
N VAL A 313 -5.19 -16.39 6.03
CA VAL A 313 -4.05 -17.27 5.73
C VAL A 313 -4.45 -18.22 4.62
N THR A 314 -3.62 -18.31 3.58
CA THR A 314 -3.93 -19.16 2.42
C THR A 314 -2.79 -20.14 2.13
N SER A 315 -3.14 -21.36 1.72
CA SER A 315 -2.24 -22.31 1.08
C SER A 315 -2.88 -22.77 -0.23
N LEU A 316 -2.70 -21.94 -1.29
CA LEU A 316 -3.43 -22.10 -2.58
C LEU A 316 -2.56 -22.69 -3.70
N ARG A 317 -1.28 -22.70 -3.60
CA ARG A 317 -0.24 -23.42 -4.37
C ARG A 317 1.11 -22.95 -3.84
N THR A 318 1.99 -23.85 -3.57
CA THR A 318 3.41 -23.57 -3.37
C THR A 318 4.10 -23.75 -4.71
N SER A 319 4.87 -22.77 -5.15
CA SER A 319 5.80 -22.94 -6.27
C SER A 319 7.03 -23.72 -5.78
N ASP A 320 7.54 -24.61 -6.60
CA ASP A 320 8.83 -25.25 -6.33
C ASP A 320 9.90 -24.17 -6.22
N SER A 321 10.51 -24.05 -5.05
CA SER A 321 11.73 -23.27 -4.88
C SER A 321 12.91 -24.20 -5.08
N LEU A 322 13.47 -24.19 -6.27
CA LEU A 322 14.71 -24.93 -6.59
C LEU A 322 15.94 -24.39 -5.83
N THR A 323 15.78 -23.27 -5.11
CA THR A 323 16.86 -22.58 -4.40
C THR A 323 17.08 -23.07 -2.98
N ASP A 324 16.09 -23.69 -2.31
CA ASP A 324 16.18 -23.96 -0.85
C ASP A 324 16.48 -25.42 -0.48
N ASN A 325 16.68 -26.34 -1.45
CA ASN A 325 16.93 -27.79 -1.19
C ASN A 325 15.91 -28.46 -0.25
N GLU A 326 14.77 -27.82 0.07
CA GLU A 326 13.70 -28.42 0.88
C GLU A 326 12.71 -29.14 -0.03
N SER A 327 12.28 -30.35 0.35
CA SER A 327 11.23 -31.03 -0.38
C SER A 327 9.92 -30.25 -0.26
N TYR A 328 9.15 -30.18 -1.35
CA TYR A 328 7.82 -29.56 -1.40
C TYR A 328 6.95 -29.93 -0.20
N PHE A 329 6.94 -31.21 0.17
CA PHE A 329 6.17 -31.72 1.32
C PHE A 329 6.62 -31.10 2.65
N PHE A 330 7.92 -30.93 2.87
CA PHE A 330 8.45 -30.34 4.10
C PHE A 330 8.12 -28.84 4.22
N ALA A 331 8.21 -28.12 3.12
CA ALA A 331 7.82 -26.70 3.06
C ALA A 331 6.33 -26.52 3.39
N GLU A 332 5.46 -27.39 2.86
CA GLU A 332 4.04 -27.41 3.16
C GLU A 332 3.76 -27.70 4.64
N LEU A 333 4.43 -28.70 5.24
CA LEU A 333 4.31 -29.01 6.67
C LEU A 333 4.74 -27.82 7.54
N LYS A 334 5.80 -27.13 7.17
CA LYS A 334 6.29 -25.93 7.89
C LYS A 334 5.25 -24.80 7.87
N GLN A 335 4.60 -24.60 6.73
CA GLN A 335 3.51 -23.62 6.59
C GLN A 335 2.30 -24.01 7.45
N LEU A 336 1.87 -25.26 7.41
CA LEU A 336 0.77 -25.76 8.24
C LEU A 336 1.10 -25.65 9.73
N LYS A 337 2.33 -25.94 10.13
CA LYS A 337 2.79 -25.74 11.51
C LYS A 337 2.70 -24.27 11.92
N GLN A 338 3.13 -23.33 11.07
CA GLN A 338 3.00 -21.90 11.37
C GLN A 338 1.54 -21.48 11.61
N ILE A 339 0.59 -22.05 10.87
CA ILE A 339 -0.84 -21.80 11.09
C ILE A 339 -1.25 -22.25 12.49
N ILE A 340 -0.89 -23.48 12.86
CA ILE A 340 -1.19 -24.04 14.20
C ILE A 340 -0.54 -23.21 15.32
N ASP A 341 0.73 -22.81 15.14
CA ASP A 341 1.47 -22.01 16.13
C ASP A 341 0.80 -20.62 16.33
N ARG A 342 0.30 -20.02 15.26
CA ARG A 342 -0.44 -18.74 15.33
C ARG A 342 -1.79 -18.89 16.02
N LEU A 343 -2.52 -19.96 15.75
CA LEU A 343 -3.79 -20.28 16.43
C LEU A 343 -3.57 -20.53 17.94
N ASN A 344 -2.53 -21.25 18.30
CA ASN A 344 -2.16 -21.49 19.70
C ASN A 344 -1.78 -20.22 20.46
N LYS A 345 -1.32 -19.17 19.74
CA LYS A 345 -1.10 -17.82 20.29
C LYS A 345 -2.39 -16.99 20.41
N GLY A 346 -3.53 -17.57 20.07
CA GLY A 346 -4.83 -16.89 20.14
C GLY A 346 -5.13 -15.94 18.97
N GLU A 347 -4.39 -16.02 17.84
CA GLU A 347 -4.72 -15.24 16.67
C GLU A 347 -6.04 -15.70 16.03
N GLU A 348 -6.86 -14.74 15.62
CA GLU A 348 -8.06 -15.02 14.84
C GLU A 348 -7.70 -15.13 13.37
N LEU A 349 -7.80 -16.36 12.84
CA LEU A 349 -7.45 -16.67 11.45
C LEU A 349 -8.68 -17.11 10.67
N PHE A 350 -8.76 -16.65 9.42
CA PHE A 350 -9.56 -17.24 8.36
C PHE A 350 -8.62 -18.00 7.41
N ILE A 351 -8.87 -19.32 7.23
CA ILE A 351 -7.93 -20.22 6.56
C ILE A 351 -8.52 -20.73 5.25
N ILE A 352 -7.78 -20.59 4.15
CA ILE A 352 -8.16 -21.13 2.83
C ILE A 352 -7.07 -22.08 2.36
N LEU A 353 -7.44 -23.37 2.19
CA LEU A 353 -6.52 -24.45 1.82
C LEU A 353 -6.93 -25.09 0.49
N ASP A 354 -5.97 -25.32 -0.40
CA ASP A 354 -6.19 -26.00 -1.69
C ASP A 354 -5.31 -27.26 -1.77
N GLU A 355 -5.92 -28.42 -1.58
CA GLU A 355 -5.26 -29.71 -1.63
C GLU A 355 -3.99 -29.83 -0.77
N ILE A 356 -4.15 -30.07 0.50
CA ILE A 356 -3.03 -30.23 1.45
C ILE A 356 -2.35 -31.60 1.33
N LEU A 357 -1.08 -31.67 1.77
CA LEU A 357 -0.25 -32.88 1.88
C LEU A 357 -0.06 -33.60 0.53
N LYS A 358 0.25 -32.85 -0.52
CA LYS A 358 0.41 -33.40 -1.88
C LYS A 358 1.65 -34.27 -2.09
N GLY A 359 2.67 -34.12 -1.28
CA GLY A 359 3.98 -34.76 -1.46
C GLY A 359 4.16 -36.12 -0.77
N THR A 360 3.07 -36.77 -0.28
CA THR A 360 3.13 -38.05 0.42
C THR A 360 2.23 -39.12 -0.21
N ASN A 361 2.30 -40.38 0.28
CA ASN A 361 1.45 -41.43 -0.19
C ASN A 361 -0.04 -41.21 0.19
N SER A 362 -0.95 -41.89 -0.51
CA SER A 362 -2.39 -41.67 -0.39
C SER A 362 -2.94 -41.93 1.04
N MET A 363 -2.42 -42.92 1.72
CA MET A 363 -2.87 -43.32 3.08
C MET A 363 -2.46 -42.27 4.12
N ASP A 364 -1.22 -41.80 4.05
CA ASP A 364 -0.70 -40.78 4.98
C ASP A 364 -1.35 -39.41 4.68
N LYS A 365 -1.57 -39.08 3.41
CA LYS A 365 -2.32 -37.88 2.99
C LYS A 365 -3.71 -37.88 3.62
N GLN A 366 -4.48 -38.99 3.50
CA GLN A 366 -5.83 -39.10 4.05
C GLN A 366 -5.85 -38.92 5.56
N LYS A 367 -5.03 -39.70 6.26
CA LYS A 367 -4.95 -39.68 7.74
C LYS A 367 -4.48 -38.29 8.22
N GLY A 368 -3.45 -37.75 7.60
CA GLY A 368 -2.87 -36.47 7.95
C GLY A 368 -3.85 -35.30 7.72
N SER A 369 -4.54 -35.28 6.58
CA SER A 369 -5.54 -34.26 6.27
C SER A 369 -6.71 -34.28 7.22
N PHE A 370 -7.22 -35.50 7.54
CA PHE A 370 -8.30 -35.69 8.50
C PHE A 370 -7.90 -35.22 9.91
N ALA A 371 -6.73 -35.60 10.39
CA ALA A 371 -6.21 -35.19 11.69
C ALA A 371 -5.99 -33.68 11.78
N LEU A 372 -5.45 -33.07 10.72
CA LEU A 372 -5.22 -31.63 10.66
C LEU A 372 -6.52 -30.82 10.72
N VAL A 373 -7.52 -31.16 9.88
CA VAL A 373 -8.80 -30.42 9.89
C VAL A 373 -9.51 -30.61 11.22
N ARG A 374 -9.46 -31.80 11.82
CA ARG A 374 -9.98 -32.03 13.17
C ARG A 374 -9.29 -31.14 14.20
N GLN A 375 -7.97 -31.04 14.18
CA GLN A 375 -7.21 -30.16 15.07
C GLN A 375 -7.58 -28.68 14.87
N LEU A 376 -7.77 -28.23 13.61
CA LEU A 376 -8.24 -26.87 13.32
C LEU A 376 -9.63 -26.60 13.91
N MET A 377 -10.53 -27.59 13.89
CA MET A 377 -11.85 -27.49 14.52
C MET A 377 -11.76 -27.39 16.05
N GLU A 378 -10.91 -28.21 16.67
CA GLU A 378 -10.64 -28.17 18.11
C GLU A 378 -10.05 -26.82 18.55
N LEU A 379 -9.26 -26.18 17.69
CA LEU A 379 -8.72 -24.82 17.87
C LEU A 379 -9.74 -23.69 17.53
N LYS A 380 -11.00 -24.06 17.31
CA LYS A 380 -12.10 -23.12 17.01
C LYS A 380 -11.81 -22.19 15.84
N THR A 381 -11.36 -22.75 14.73
CA THR A 381 -10.97 -22.00 13.53
C THR A 381 -12.11 -21.90 12.52
N ASN A 382 -12.04 -20.88 11.67
CA ASN A 382 -12.87 -20.79 10.47
C ASN A 382 -12.03 -21.02 9.24
N GLY A 383 -12.54 -21.81 8.29
CA GLY A 383 -11.80 -22.05 7.07
C GLY A 383 -12.58 -22.75 5.98
N ILE A 384 -11.91 -22.83 4.82
CA ILE A 384 -12.39 -23.54 3.64
C ILE A 384 -11.25 -24.38 3.12
N ILE A 385 -11.54 -25.64 2.80
CA ILE A 385 -10.58 -26.54 2.16
C ILE A 385 -11.18 -27.14 0.89
N ALA A 386 -10.44 -27.07 -0.21
CA ALA A 386 -10.72 -27.85 -1.40
C ALA A 386 -9.86 -29.12 -1.41
N THR A 387 -10.46 -30.24 -1.75
CA THR A 387 -9.77 -31.53 -1.75
C THR A 387 -10.38 -32.51 -2.77
N HIS A 388 -9.55 -33.47 -3.20
CA HIS A 388 -10.03 -34.67 -3.92
C HIS A 388 -10.31 -35.85 -2.97
N ASP A 389 -9.95 -35.71 -1.70
CA ASP A 389 -10.18 -36.75 -0.71
C ASP A 389 -11.60 -36.70 -0.18
N LEU A 390 -12.43 -37.64 -0.61
CA LEU A 390 -13.84 -37.76 -0.21
C LEU A 390 -13.98 -38.14 1.28
N LEU A 391 -12.96 -38.75 1.88
CA LEU A 391 -13.02 -39.12 3.30
C LEU A 391 -13.02 -37.92 4.23
N LEU A 392 -12.46 -36.77 3.78
CA LEU A 392 -12.54 -35.54 4.56
C LEU A 392 -14.00 -35.12 4.81
N GLY A 393 -14.89 -35.39 3.86
CA GLY A 393 -16.30 -35.11 4.00
C GLY A 393 -16.99 -35.81 5.15
N LYS A 394 -16.42 -36.93 5.64
CA LYS A 394 -16.93 -37.67 6.84
C LYS A 394 -16.73 -36.92 8.15
N LEU A 395 -15.92 -35.86 8.17
CA LEU A 395 -15.77 -35.01 9.35
C LEU A 395 -17.09 -34.33 9.78
N ILE A 396 -18.08 -34.22 8.90
CA ILE A 396 -19.40 -33.72 9.24
C ILE A 396 -20.09 -34.62 10.30
N GLU A 397 -19.75 -35.92 10.36
CA GLU A 397 -20.29 -36.86 11.37
C GLU A 397 -19.79 -36.50 12.78
N TYR A 398 -18.59 -35.91 12.88
CA TYR A 398 -18.00 -35.51 14.16
C TYR A 398 -18.37 -34.04 14.54
N PHE A 399 -18.63 -33.20 13.55
CA PHE A 399 -18.92 -31.77 13.74
C PHE A 399 -20.14 -31.34 12.90
N PRO A 400 -21.34 -31.87 13.17
CA PRO A 400 -22.51 -31.71 12.28
C PRO A 400 -23.04 -30.27 12.20
N LYS A 401 -22.73 -29.42 13.15
CA LYS A 401 -23.15 -28.01 13.18
C LYS A 401 -22.10 -27.06 12.65
N GLU A 402 -20.85 -27.48 12.66
CA GLU A 402 -19.67 -26.63 12.37
C GLU A 402 -19.02 -26.99 11.02
N ILE A 403 -19.37 -28.12 10.39
CA ILE A 403 -18.83 -28.50 9.08
C ILE A 403 -19.96 -28.60 8.07
N ARG A 404 -19.72 -28.05 6.88
CA ARG A 404 -20.56 -28.25 5.69
C ARG A 404 -19.75 -28.76 4.52
N ASN A 405 -20.33 -29.70 3.80
CA ASN A 405 -19.75 -30.27 2.60
C ASN A 405 -20.42 -29.65 1.36
N TYR A 406 -19.59 -29.25 0.41
CA TYR A 406 -20.01 -28.81 -0.91
C TYR A 406 -19.17 -29.54 -1.97
N CYS A 407 -19.69 -29.54 -3.19
CA CYS A 407 -18.97 -30.12 -4.32
C CYS A 407 -19.12 -29.31 -5.60
N PHE A 408 -18.12 -29.44 -6.45
CA PHE A 408 -18.21 -29.08 -7.85
C PHE A 408 -18.21 -30.36 -8.69
N GLU A 409 -19.28 -30.58 -9.42
CA GLU A 409 -19.46 -31.74 -10.27
C GLU A 409 -19.39 -31.34 -11.74
N ALA A 410 -18.95 -32.31 -12.55
CA ALA A 410 -19.07 -32.25 -13.98
C ALA A 410 -20.32 -33.00 -14.42
N ASP A 411 -21.04 -32.44 -15.33
CA ASP A 411 -22.19 -33.06 -15.96
C ASP A 411 -21.75 -33.75 -17.25
N ILE A 412 -22.14 -35.03 -17.44
CA ILE A 412 -21.88 -35.78 -18.66
C ILE A 412 -23.16 -35.77 -19.46
N THR A 413 -23.16 -35.04 -20.59
CA THR A 413 -24.31 -34.92 -21.48
C THR A 413 -23.86 -35.24 -22.89
N ASN A 414 -24.54 -36.19 -23.55
CA ASN A 414 -24.23 -36.61 -24.93
C ASN A 414 -22.74 -36.99 -25.15
N ASP A 415 -22.15 -37.73 -24.20
CA ASP A 415 -20.74 -38.15 -24.23
C ASP A 415 -19.74 -36.97 -24.19
N GLU A 416 -20.21 -35.78 -23.74
CA GLU A 416 -19.39 -34.60 -23.50
C GLU A 416 -19.38 -34.26 -22.00
N LEU A 417 -18.16 -33.93 -21.51
CA LEU A 417 -17.95 -33.47 -20.14
C LEU A 417 -18.11 -31.94 -20.10
N THR A 418 -19.11 -31.50 -19.39
CA THR A 418 -19.40 -30.07 -19.19
C THR A 418 -19.29 -29.69 -17.73
N PHE A 419 -18.86 -28.45 -17.44
CA PHE A 419 -18.75 -27.95 -16.09
C PHE A 419 -19.67 -26.75 -15.91
N SER A 420 -20.64 -26.89 -14.99
CA SER A 420 -21.53 -25.80 -14.64
C SER A 420 -20.84 -24.71 -13.79
N TYR A 421 -19.72 -25.04 -13.14
CA TYR A 421 -19.01 -24.21 -12.17
C TYR A 421 -19.92 -23.71 -11.02
N LYS A 422 -21.03 -24.38 -10.77
CA LYS A 422 -21.96 -24.11 -9.66
C LYS A 422 -21.66 -25.01 -8.48
N LEU A 423 -21.58 -24.38 -7.30
CA LEU A 423 -21.41 -25.07 -6.03
C LEU A 423 -22.70 -25.80 -5.68
N ARG A 424 -22.60 -27.09 -5.32
CA ARG A 424 -23.73 -27.94 -4.88
C ARG A 424 -23.47 -28.44 -3.47
N GLU A 425 -24.52 -28.65 -2.68
CA GLU A 425 -24.39 -29.27 -1.36
C GLU A 425 -24.05 -30.76 -1.47
N GLY A 426 -23.20 -31.25 -0.57
CA GLY A 426 -22.83 -32.66 -0.50
C GLY A 426 -21.38 -32.93 -0.92
N ILE A 427 -21.08 -34.21 -1.11
CA ILE A 427 -19.76 -34.73 -1.51
C ILE A 427 -19.83 -35.16 -2.96
N ALA A 428 -18.82 -34.86 -3.76
CA ALA A 428 -18.77 -35.24 -5.18
C ALA A 428 -18.84 -36.77 -5.36
N GLN A 429 -19.72 -37.19 -6.25
CA GLN A 429 -19.92 -38.62 -6.56
C GLN A 429 -19.06 -39.09 -7.75
N ASN A 430 -18.77 -38.19 -8.69
CA ASN A 430 -18.10 -38.52 -9.93
C ASN A 430 -16.69 -37.90 -10.03
N MET A 431 -15.68 -38.74 -10.15
CA MET A 431 -14.26 -38.36 -10.27
C MET A 431 -13.74 -38.41 -11.73
N ASN A 432 -14.54 -38.19 -12.69
CA ASN A 432 -14.41 -38.01 -14.16
C ASN A 432 -13.03 -38.28 -14.87
N ALA A 433 -11.98 -38.65 -14.13
CA ALA A 433 -10.65 -38.91 -14.70
C ALA A 433 -10.67 -40.09 -15.68
N CYS A 434 -11.34 -41.20 -15.31
CA CYS A 434 -11.45 -42.38 -16.16
C CYS A 434 -12.26 -42.07 -17.45
N PHE A 435 -13.32 -41.26 -17.34
CA PHE A 435 -14.06 -40.82 -18.52
C PHE A 435 -13.20 -40.01 -19.49
N LEU A 436 -12.42 -39.05 -18.99
CA LEU A 436 -11.50 -38.28 -19.81
C LEU A 436 -10.41 -39.16 -20.45
N MET A 437 -9.83 -40.10 -19.72
CA MET A 437 -8.83 -41.03 -20.22
C MET A 437 -9.42 -41.91 -21.33
N LYS A 438 -10.66 -42.38 -21.15
CA LYS A 438 -11.38 -43.15 -22.17
C LYS A 438 -11.63 -42.34 -23.44
N LYS A 439 -12.08 -41.09 -23.29
CA LYS A 439 -12.36 -40.15 -24.39
C LYS A 439 -11.06 -39.78 -25.16
N MET A 440 -9.94 -39.69 -24.45
CA MET A 440 -8.63 -39.45 -25.07
C MET A 440 -7.96 -40.70 -25.67
N GLY A 441 -8.60 -41.86 -25.61
CA GLY A 441 -8.05 -43.14 -26.12
C GLY A 441 -6.89 -43.68 -25.29
N LEU A 442 -6.74 -43.25 -24.04
CA LEU A 442 -5.68 -43.70 -23.14
C LEU A 442 -6.04 -44.98 -22.36
N ILE A 443 -7.31 -45.33 -22.33
CA ILE A 443 -7.82 -46.58 -21.73
C ILE A 443 -8.53 -47.34 -22.88
N ILE A 444 -8.07 -48.54 -23.18
CA ILE A 444 -8.73 -49.50 -24.06
C ILE A 444 -9.74 -50.27 -23.19
N ASN A 445 -10.98 -50.36 -23.62
CA ASN A 445 -12.05 -51.02 -22.87
C ASN A 445 -11.64 -52.43 -22.36
N ASP A 446 -11.87 -52.68 -21.10
CA ASP A 446 -12.07 -54.05 -20.58
C ASP A 446 -13.48 -54.53 -20.93
#